data_e290a7b59e44961f236313522f7557e9
#
_entry.id   e290a7b59e44961f236313522f7557e9
#
_cell.length_a   1.000
_cell.length_b   1.000
_cell.length_c   1.000
_cell.angle_alpha   90.00
_cell.angle_beta   90.00
_cell.angle_gamma   90.00
#
_symmetry.space_group_name_H-M   'P 1'
#
loop_
_entity.id
_entity.type
_entity.pdbx_description
1 polymer ?
#
loop_
_entity_poly.entity_id
_entity_poly.type
_entity_poly.pdbx_seq_one_letter_code
_entity_poly.pdbx_strand_id
1 'polypeptide(L)'
;MQLSIEEVKKLDSNSYQIIDIRSEEEVAHGAIKGALNIQAEEIEADERVSHDKKLVIVCSRGKTSVDVAEYLTEKGFDAASLKGGYISWLLDAMKEDEVAERDIKADVEQSIRKKFKKSIWRKFTKAINTYELVKPGDKIAVCISGGKDSMLCLLYTSDAADE
;
A
#
# COMPACT_ATOMS: atom_id res chain seq x y z
N MET A 1 4.79 9.86 23.18
CA MET A 1 5.11 10.47 21.85
C MET A 1 4.48 9.69 20.73
N GLN A 2 4.02 10.35 19.62
CA GLN A 2 3.47 9.66 18.44
C GLN A 2 4.28 10.03 17.20
N LEU A 3 4.46 9.05 16.30
CA LEU A 3 5.10 9.23 15.00
C LEU A 3 4.09 9.00 13.88
N SER A 4 4.13 9.84 12.86
CA SER A 4 3.40 9.59 11.61
C SER A 4 4.11 8.52 10.78
N ILE A 5 3.42 7.98 9.77
CA ILE A 5 3.99 6.97 8.87
C ILE A 5 5.18 7.55 8.11
N GLU A 6 5.07 8.80 7.64
CA GLU A 6 6.13 9.49 6.91
C GLU A 6 7.39 9.70 7.79
N GLU A 7 7.20 9.95 9.09
CA GLU A 7 8.31 10.05 10.03
C GLU A 7 8.99 8.69 10.24
N VAL A 8 8.20 7.61 10.40
CA VAL A 8 8.76 6.26 10.53
C VAL A 8 9.51 5.83 9.26
N LYS A 9 8.97 6.11 8.07
CA LYS A 9 9.62 5.79 6.78
C LYS A 9 10.92 6.56 6.53
N LYS A 10 11.12 7.70 7.22
CA LYS A 10 12.37 8.48 7.14
C LYS A 10 13.44 8.02 8.12
N LEU A 11 13.10 7.18 9.10
CA LEU A 11 14.09 6.63 10.02
C LEU A 11 15.02 5.65 9.28
N ASP A 12 16.28 5.63 9.70
CA ASP A 12 17.20 4.59 9.24
C ASP A 12 16.71 3.22 9.72
N SER A 13 16.66 2.24 8.81
CA SER A 13 16.12 0.90 9.06
C SER A 13 16.81 0.16 10.22
N ASN A 14 18.04 0.54 10.56
CA ASN A 14 18.79 -0.03 11.66
C ASN A 14 18.58 0.72 12.99
N SER A 15 17.98 1.93 12.95
CA SER A 15 17.82 2.79 14.13
C SER A 15 16.51 2.55 14.88
N TYR A 16 15.59 1.79 14.34
CA TYR A 16 14.30 1.54 14.99
C TYR A 16 13.89 0.07 14.89
N GLN A 17 12.88 -0.29 15.66
CA GLN A 17 12.26 -1.60 15.71
C GLN A 17 10.75 -1.42 15.83
N ILE A 18 9.98 -2.12 15.03
CA ILE A 18 8.50 -2.07 15.10
C ILE A 18 8.03 -3.22 15.99
N ILE A 19 7.23 -2.89 16.99
CA ILE A 19 6.59 -3.85 17.89
C ILE A 19 5.08 -3.79 17.68
N ASP A 20 4.52 -4.87 17.16
CA ASP A 20 3.08 -5.01 16.93
C ASP A 20 2.43 -5.72 18.13
N ILE A 21 1.64 -4.98 18.91
CA ILE A 21 0.97 -5.47 20.11
C ILE A 21 -0.43 -6.06 19.84
N ARG A 22 -0.79 -6.26 18.57
CA ARG A 22 -2.06 -6.91 18.21
C ARG A 22 -2.00 -8.40 18.51
N SER A 23 -3.18 -9.02 18.59
CA SER A 23 -3.26 -10.47 18.76
C SER A 23 -2.62 -11.23 17.57
N GLU A 24 -2.17 -12.45 17.80
CA GLU A 24 -1.64 -13.31 16.74
C GLU A 24 -2.64 -13.52 15.59
N GLU A 25 -3.93 -13.61 15.91
CA GLU A 25 -5.01 -13.74 14.93
C GLU A 25 -5.10 -12.49 14.01
N GLU A 26 -5.03 -11.29 14.58
CA GLU A 26 -5.02 -10.04 13.81
C GLU A 26 -3.79 -9.92 12.92
N VAL A 27 -2.62 -10.32 13.43
CA VAL A 27 -1.35 -10.29 12.71
C VAL A 27 -1.31 -11.33 11.59
N ALA A 28 -1.94 -12.49 11.76
CA ALA A 28 -2.08 -13.51 10.72
C ALA A 28 -2.87 -13.00 9.49
N HIS A 29 -3.78 -12.03 9.66
CA HIS A 29 -4.50 -11.39 8.56
C HIS A 29 -3.71 -10.28 7.85
N GLY A 30 -2.54 -9.93 8.38
CA GLY A 30 -1.62 -8.95 7.81
C GLY A 30 -0.79 -8.24 8.86
N ALA A 31 0.48 -8.00 8.55
CA ALA A 31 1.44 -7.37 9.45
C ALA A 31 2.33 -6.37 8.71
N ILE A 32 2.95 -5.46 9.45
CA ILE A 32 4.04 -4.62 8.92
C ILE A 32 5.28 -5.50 8.75
N LYS A 33 5.87 -5.46 7.57
CA LYS A 33 7.05 -6.27 7.27
C LYS A 33 8.20 -5.95 8.24
N GLY A 34 8.70 -6.97 8.91
CA GLY A 34 9.80 -6.85 9.88
C GLY A 34 9.36 -6.42 11.29
N ALA A 35 8.07 -6.23 11.55
CA ALA A 35 7.56 -6.02 12.90
C ALA A 35 7.66 -7.30 13.72
N LEU A 36 7.98 -7.15 15.00
CA LEU A 36 7.89 -8.23 15.98
C LEU A 36 6.50 -8.20 16.61
N ASN A 37 5.80 -9.31 16.56
CA ASN A 37 4.56 -9.45 17.33
C ASN A 37 4.90 -9.87 18.76
N ILE A 38 4.63 -8.97 19.68
CA ILE A 38 4.90 -9.13 21.12
C ILE A 38 3.77 -8.46 21.88
N GLN A 39 3.15 -9.19 22.81
CA GLN A 39 2.10 -8.61 23.64
C GLN A 39 2.67 -7.53 24.57
N ALA A 40 1.85 -6.53 24.89
CA ALA A 40 2.33 -5.33 25.60
C ALA A 40 3.03 -5.66 26.92
N GLU A 41 2.54 -6.66 27.63
CA GLU A 41 3.05 -7.09 28.94
C GLU A 41 4.39 -7.84 28.85
N GLU A 42 4.76 -8.33 27.67
CA GLU A 42 5.94 -9.15 27.44
C GLU A 42 7.14 -8.34 26.91
N ILE A 43 6.92 -7.10 26.45
CA ILE A 43 7.92 -6.29 25.75
C ILE A 43 9.20 -6.11 26.59
N GLU A 44 9.06 -5.83 27.89
CA GLU A 44 10.22 -5.58 28.78
C GLU A 44 11.11 -6.82 28.97
N ALA A 45 10.50 -8.01 28.92
CA ALA A 45 11.20 -9.26 29.18
C ALA A 45 11.65 -10.00 27.91
N ASP A 46 11.24 -9.53 26.74
CA ASP A 46 11.54 -10.20 25.47
C ASP A 46 12.94 -9.83 24.97
N GLU A 47 13.82 -10.81 24.91
CA GLU A 47 15.22 -10.66 24.47
C GLU A 47 15.38 -10.14 23.04
N ARG A 48 14.33 -10.18 22.22
CA ARG A 48 14.33 -9.65 20.86
C ARG A 48 14.17 -8.13 20.80
N VAL A 49 13.75 -7.51 21.90
CA VAL A 49 13.55 -6.06 22.00
C VAL A 49 14.88 -5.36 22.29
N SER A 50 15.25 -4.45 21.42
CA SER A 50 16.50 -3.71 21.56
C SER A 50 16.34 -2.47 22.45
N HIS A 51 17.24 -2.30 23.41
CA HIS A 51 17.31 -1.11 24.25
C HIS A 51 18.00 0.08 23.55
N ASP A 52 18.76 -0.18 22.48
CA ASP A 52 19.53 0.86 21.78
C ASP A 52 18.78 1.44 20.58
N LYS A 53 17.60 0.91 20.26
CA LYS A 53 16.80 1.34 19.11
C LYS A 53 15.51 2.03 19.56
N LYS A 54 15.02 2.92 18.70
CA LYS A 54 13.68 3.48 18.89
C LYS A 54 12.62 2.42 18.68
N LEU A 55 11.74 2.20 19.65
CA LEU A 55 10.63 1.27 19.56
C LEU A 55 9.40 2.00 18.98
N VAL A 56 8.91 1.53 17.86
CA VAL A 56 7.67 2.01 17.24
C VAL A 56 6.55 1.03 17.58
N ILE A 57 5.70 1.39 18.54
CA ILE A 57 4.63 0.53 19.03
C ILE A 57 3.40 0.67 18.12
N VAL A 58 2.87 -0.48 17.68
CA VAL A 58 1.74 -0.54 16.76
C VAL A 58 0.60 -1.35 17.38
N CYS A 59 -0.59 -0.77 17.41
CA CYS A 59 -1.85 -1.49 17.66
C CYS A 59 -2.79 -1.28 16.47
N SER A 60 -3.99 -1.83 16.48
CA SER A 60 -4.93 -1.76 15.35
C SER A 60 -5.25 -0.32 14.92
N ARG A 61 -5.51 0.61 15.86
CA ARG A 61 -5.99 1.98 15.59
C ARG A 61 -5.14 3.12 16.20
N GLY A 62 -3.99 2.81 16.79
CA GLY A 62 -3.11 3.81 17.40
C GLY A 62 -3.61 4.41 18.72
N LYS A 63 -4.49 3.71 19.44
CA LYS A 63 -4.96 4.13 20.78
C LYS A 63 -4.17 3.45 21.88
N THR A 64 -4.29 2.14 22.04
CA THR A 64 -3.60 1.35 23.07
C THR A 64 -2.08 1.49 22.99
N SER A 65 -1.52 1.61 21.78
CA SER A 65 -0.08 1.79 21.58
C SER A 65 0.46 3.12 22.15
N VAL A 66 -0.38 4.12 22.41
CA VAL A 66 0.04 5.38 23.08
C VAL A 66 0.39 5.09 24.53
N ASP A 67 -0.53 4.43 25.24
CA ASP A 67 -0.36 4.14 26.65
C ASP A 67 0.86 3.21 26.87
N VAL A 68 1.01 2.21 25.98
CA VAL A 68 2.16 1.28 26.01
C VAL A 68 3.48 2.02 25.73
N ALA A 69 3.52 2.93 24.75
CA ALA A 69 4.72 3.70 24.46
C ALA A 69 5.10 4.66 25.60
N GLU A 70 4.12 5.26 26.28
CA GLU A 70 4.34 6.09 27.46
C GLU A 70 4.91 5.27 28.61
N TYR A 71 4.31 4.13 28.91
CA TYR A 71 4.79 3.20 29.92
C TYR A 71 6.24 2.73 29.66
N LEU A 72 6.57 2.33 28.41
CA LEU A 72 7.92 1.92 28.04
C LEU A 72 8.91 3.09 28.13
N THR A 73 8.48 4.33 27.86
CA THR A 73 9.33 5.50 28.03
C THR A 73 9.67 5.73 29.52
N GLU A 74 8.71 5.53 30.43
CA GLU A 74 8.96 5.59 31.87
C GLU A 74 9.93 4.51 32.35
N LYS A 75 9.99 3.38 31.65
CA LYS A 75 10.95 2.28 31.89
C LYS A 75 12.33 2.49 31.26
N GLY A 76 12.53 3.58 30.54
CA GLY A 76 13.80 3.98 29.96
C GLY A 76 14.01 3.57 28.49
N PHE A 77 12.99 3.04 27.82
CA PHE A 77 13.05 2.78 26.38
C PHE A 77 12.78 4.07 25.57
N ASP A 78 13.42 4.23 24.42
CA ASP A 78 13.02 5.24 23.44
C ASP A 78 11.81 4.73 22.65
N ALA A 79 10.59 4.94 23.16
CA ALA A 79 9.37 4.39 22.61
C ALA A 79 8.43 5.47 22.06
N ALA A 80 7.79 5.20 20.94
CA ALA A 80 6.77 6.04 20.33
C ALA A 80 5.66 5.18 19.71
N SER A 81 4.42 5.68 19.74
CA SER A 81 3.27 5.03 19.11
C SER A 81 3.16 5.41 17.63
N LEU A 82 2.83 4.46 16.76
CA LEU A 82 2.46 4.74 15.37
C LEU A 82 1.08 5.41 15.33
N LYS A 83 1.01 6.63 14.85
CA LYS A 83 -0.23 7.39 14.73
C LYS A 83 -1.22 6.68 13.81
N GLY A 84 -2.42 6.39 14.32
CA GLY A 84 -3.47 5.66 13.60
C GLY A 84 -3.24 4.15 13.49
N GLY A 85 -2.14 3.63 14.01
CA GLY A 85 -1.84 2.19 14.10
C GLY A 85 -1.73 1.47 12.75
N TYR A 86 -1.95 0.16 12.79
CA TYR A 86 -1.86 -0.71 11.62
C TYR A 86 -2.83 -0.31 10.49
N ILE A 87 -4.04 0.15 10.83
CA ILE A 87 -5.02 0.57 9.81
C ILE A 87 -4.47 1.71 8.96
N SER A 88 -3.86 2.73 9.58
CA SER A 88 -3.26 3.84 8.84
C SER A 88 -2.08 3.38 7.98
N TRP A 89 -1.26 2.46 8.49
CA TRP A 89 -0.16 1.87 7.71
C TRP A 89 -0.68 1.12 6.49
N LEU A 90 -1.74 0.31 6.65
CA LEU A 90 -2.35 -0.43 5.54
C LEU A 90 -2.93 0.51 4.48
N LEU A 91 -3.65 1.57 4.89
CA LEU A 91 -4.19 2.56 3.96
C LEU A 91 -3.11 3.33 3.20
N ASP A 92 -1.98 3.60 3.84
CA ASP A 92 -0.84 4.26 3.20
C ASP A 92 -0.16 3.33 2.18
N ALA A 93 0.04 2.06 2.51
CA ALA A 93 0.54 1.05 1.58
C ALA A 93 -0.37 0.88 0.36
N MET A 94 -1.69 0.85 0.56
CA MET A 94 -2.66 0.78 -0.55
C MET A 94 -2.58 1.99 -1.48
N LYS A 95 -2.32 3.19 -0.96
CA LYS A 95 -2.12 4.39 -1.78
C LYS A 95 -0.84 4.32 -2.62
N GLU A 96 0.24 3.80 -2.04
CA GLU A 96 1.49 3.59 -2.78
C GLU A 96 1.31 2.60 -3.93
N ASP A 97 0.58 1.50 -3.68
CA ASP A 97 0.25 0.51 -4.71
C ASP A 97 -0.62 1.10 -5.83
N GLU A 98 -1.61 1.95 -5.51
CA GLU A 98 -2.43 2.66 -6.51
C GLU A 98 -1.60 3.62 -7.37
N VAL A 99 -0.64 4.34 -6.79
CA VAL A 99 0.25 5.25 -7.53
C VAL A 99 1.18 4.45 -8.45
N ALA A 100 1.78 3.37 -7.94
CA ALA A 100 2.63 2.48 -8.73
C ALA A 100 1.86 1.84 -9.91
N GLU A 101 0.59 1.44 -9.69
CA GLU A 101 -0.26 0.88 -10.73
C GLU A 101 -0.63 1.92 -11.81
N ARG A 102 -0.87 3.19 -11.45
CA ARG A 102 -1.07 4.29 -12.41
C ARG A 102 0.14 4.54 -13.28
N ASP A 103 1.34 4.56 -12.70
CA ASP A 103 2.59 4.74 -13.46
C ASP A 103 2.81 3.61 -14.46
N ILE A 104 2.57 2.36 -14.05
CA ILE A 104 2.66 1.20 -14.95
C ILE A 104 1.63 1.29 -16.08
N LYS A 105 0.39 1.72 -15.80
CA LYS A 105 -0.64 1.90 -16.82
C LYS A 105 -0.25 2.96 -17.85
N ALA A 106 0.27 4.10 -17.40
CA ALA A 106 0.74 5.18 -18.27
C ALA A 106 1.90 4.72 -19.18
N ASP A 107 2.86 3.97 -18.64
CA ASP A 107 3.99 3.42 -19.41
C ASP A 107 3.52 2.40 -20.44
N VAL A 108 2.61 1.51 -20.08
CA VAL A 108 2.03 0.50 -20.99
C VAL A 108 1.25 1.20 -22.11
N GLU A 109 0.41 2.18 -21.80
CA GLU A 109 -0.34 2.96 -22.77
C GLU A 109 0.59 3.70 -23.74
N GLN A 110 1.59 4.40 -23.22
CA GLN A 110 2.58 5.10 -24.05
C GLN A 110 3.34 4.13 -24.97
N SER A 111 3.66 2.93 -24.47
CA SER A 111 4.30 1.88 -25.26
C SER A 111 3.39 1.40 -26.40
N ILE A 112 2.10 1.17 -26.14
CA ILE A 112 1.12 0.77 -27.16
C ILE A 112 0.94 1.86 -28.21
N ARG A 113 0.78 3.12 -27.80
CA ARG A 113 0.59 4.27 -28.69
C ARG A 113 1.83 4.60 -29.53
N LYS A 114 3.04 4.47 -28.98
CA LYS A 114 4.29 4.80 -29.69
C LYS A 114 4.91 3.58 -30.36
N LYS A 115 5.31 2.58 -29.58
CA LYS A 115 6.09 1.43 -30.06
C LYS A 115 5.25 0.46 -30.91
N PHE A 116 4.02 0.22 -30.50
CA PHE A 116 3.09 -0.71 -31.17
C PHE A 116 2.01 0.00 -32.00
N LYS A 117 2.24 1.28 -32.34
CA LYS A 117 1.26 2.09 -33.09
C LYS A 117 0.75 1.44 -34.38
N LYS A 118 1.62 0.83 -35.18
CA LYS A 118 1.25 0.22 -36.47
C LYS A 118 0.65 -1.18 -36.30
N SER A 119 1.19 -1.95 -35.39
CA SER A 119 0.84 -3.38 -35.22
C SER A 119 -0.43 -3.60 -34.39
N ILE A 120 -0.65 -2.80 -33.35
CA ILE A 120 -1.77 -2.95 -32.41
C ILE A 120 -2.70 -1.74 -32.49
N TRP A 121 -2.23 -0.53 -32.11
CA TRP A 121 -3.08 0.61 -31.91
C TRP A 121 -3.96 0.97 -33.10
N ARG A 122 -3.36 1.12 -34.29
CA ARG A 122 -4.10 1.47 -35.52
C ARG A 122 -5.12 0.42 -35.93
N LYS A 123 -4.84 -0.88 -35.70
CA LYS A 123 -5.77 -1.95 -36.05
C LYS A 123 -6.94 -1.97 -35.08
N PHE A 124 -6.68 -1.78 -33.82
CA PHE A 124 -7.66 -1.76 -32.76
C PHE A 124 -8.61 -0.56 -32.93
N THR A 125 -8.09 0.65 -33.04
CA THR A 125 -8.91 1.87 -33.24
C THR A 125 -9.68 1.81 -34.54
N LYS A 126 -9.10 1.27 -35.61
CA LYS A 126 -9.82 1.05 -36.87
C LYS A 126 -11.02 0.11 -36.69
N ALA A 127 -10.84 -0.99 -35.96
CA ALA A 127 -11.94 -1.93 -35.71
C ALA A 127 -13.07 -1.28 -34.89
N ILE A 128 -12.72 -0.57 -33.81
CA ILE A 128 -13.69 0.15 -32.97
C ILE A 128 -14.52 1.13 -33.82
N ASN A 129 -13.88 1.94 -34.65
CA ASN A 129 -14.57 2.95 -35.47
C ASN A 129 -15.34 2.32 -36.66
N THR A 130 -14.79 1.28 -37.30
CA THR A 130 -15.44 0.65 -38.46
C THR A 130 -16.71 -0.10 -38.08
N TYR A 131 -16.68 -0.75 -36.92
CA TYR A 131 -17.84 -1.56 -36.45
C TYR A 131 -18.65 -0.83 -35.38
N GLU A 132 -18.36 0.45 -35.11
CA GLU A 132 -19.08 1.28 -34.11
C GLU A 132 -19.24 0.54 -32.77
N LEU A 133 -18.14 -0.12 -32.32
CA LEU A 133 -18.15 -0.97 -31.11
C LEU A 133 -18.34 -0.17 -29.84
N VAL A 134 -17.99 1.12 -29.85
CA VAL A 134 -18.12 2.05 -28.71
C VAL A 134 -18.61 3.39 -29.24
N LYS A 135 -19.60 3.97 -28.55
CA LYS A 135 -20.20 5.29 -28.88
C LYS A 135 -20.07 6.23 -27.69
N PRO A 136 -20.02 7.54 -27.90
CA PRO A 136 -20.05 8.52 -26.82
C PRO A 136 -21.22 8.26 -25.87
N GLY A 137 -20.98 8.17 -24.57
CA GLY A 137 -22.00 7.90 -23.56
C GLY A 137 -22.23 6.41 -23.24
N ASP A 138 -21.57 5.48 -23.94
CA ASP A 138 -21.69 4.06 -23.63
C ASP A 138 -21.02 3.75 -22.28
N LYS A 139 -21.71 2.92 -21.49
CA LYS A 139 -21.14 2.35 -20.26
C LYS A 139 -20.61 0.96 -20.57
N ILE A 140 -19.29 0.81 -20.50
CA ILE A 140 -18.61 -0.43 -20.86
C ILE A 140 -18.21 -1.18 -19.58
N ALA A 141 -18.71 -2.39 -19.42
CA ALA A 141 -18.27 -3.30 -18.38
C ALA A 141 -17.11 -4.17 -18.91
N VAL A 142 -15.93 -4.03 -18.33
CA VAL A 142 -14.77 -4.84 -18.69
C VAL A 142 -14.58 -5.93 -17.65
N CYS A 143 -14.82 -7.18 -18.04
CA CYS A 143 -14.54 -8.34 -17.20
C CYS A 143 -13.06 -8.71 -17.33
N ILE A 144 -12.29 -8.52 -16.29
CA ILE A 144 -10.86 -8.79 -16.28
C ILE A 144 -10.62 -10.23 -15.83
N SER A 145 -10.26 -11.10 -16.79
CA SER A 145 -9.88 -12.50 -16.50
C SER A 145 -8.37 -12.67 -16.23
N GLY A 146 -7.60 -11.56 -16.18
CA GLY A 146 -6.14 -11.59 -16.08
C GLY A 146 -5.42 -11.88 -17.40
N GLY A 147 -6.15 -12.06 -18.49
CA GLY A 147 -5.58 -12.29 -19.83
C GLY A 147 -5.17 -10.97 -20.52
N LYS A 148 -4.25 -11.10 -21.49
CA LYS A 148 -3.70 -9.96 -22.26
C LYS A 148 -4.77 -9.13 -22.96
N ASP A 149 -5.83 -9.76 -23.43
CA ASP A 149 -6.89 -9.13 -24.23
C ASP A 149 -7.79 -8.25 -23.34
N SER A 150 -8.14 -8.70 -22.14
CA SER A 150 -8.91 -7.92 -21.17
C SER A 150 -8.14 -6.71 -20.65
N MET A 151 -6.82 -6.79 -20.49
CA MET A 151 -5.99 -5.64 -20.12
C MET A 151 -5.93 -4.60 -21.24
N LEU A 152 -5.92 -5.01 -22.50
CA LEU A 152 -5.93 -4.10 -23.64
C LEU A 152 -7.27 -3.32 -23.72
N CYS A 153 -8.39 -4.01 -23.47
CA CYS A 153 -9.71 -3.36 -23.43
C CYS A 153 -9.80 -2.30 -22.31
N LEU A 154 -9.25 -2.57 -21.14
CA LEU A 154 -9.27 -1.63 -20.01
C LEU A 154 -8.52 -0.32 -20.33
N LEU A 155 -7.36 -0.43 -20.99
CA LEU A 155 -6.57 0.73 -21.39
C LEU A 155 -7.28 1.65 -22.40
N TYR A 156 -8.15 1.08 -23.24
CA TYR A 156 -8.90 1.87 -24.23
C TYR A 156 -10.10 2.60 -23.64
N THR A 157 -10.79 1.97 -22.68
CA THR A 157 -12.03 2.52 -22.12
C THR A 157 -11.82 3.68 -21.15
N SER A 158 -10.63 3.78 -20.51
CA SER A 158 -10.31 4.89 -19.62
C SER A 158 -10.09 6.22 -20.35
N ASP A 159 -9.67 6.18 -21.63
CA ASP A 159 -9.33 7.36 -22.42
C ASP A 159 -10.51 7.93 -23.23
N ALA A 160 -11.52 7.11 -23.51
CA ALA A 160 -12.70 7.55 -24.26
C ALA A 160 -13.68 8.37 -23.41
N ALA A 161 -13.44 8.50 -22.11
CA ALA A 161 -14.28 9.26 -21.19
C ALA A 161 -13.78 10.72 -20.98
N ASP A 162 -12.57 11.06 -21.45
CA ASP A 162 -11.93 12.36 -21.21
C ASP A 162 -11.79 13.23 -22.50
N GLU A 163 -12.28 12.79 -23.66
CA GLU A 163 -12.43 13.54 -24.89
C GLU A 163 -13.92 13.73 -25.25
#